data_0743e8d2dfee6995df3fd8f03572c7c5
#
_entry.id   0743e8d2dfee6995df3fd8f03572c7c5
#
_cell.length_a   1.000
_cell.length_b   1.000
_cell.length_c   1.000
_cell.angle_alpha   90.00
_cell.angle_beta   90.00
_cell.angle_gamma   90.00
#
_symmetry.space_group_name_H-M   'P 1'
#
loop_
_entity.id
_entity.type
_entity.pdbx_description
1 polymer ?
#
loop_
_entity_poly.entity_id
_entity_poly.type
_entity_poly.pdbx_seq_one_letter_code
_entity_poly.pdbx_strand_id
1 'polypeptide(L)'
;MDLRIKDKICVIGGGAKGIGLGIARFWAREDGIPVILSRSTMDKDLENEFKNLCENFGFYQIDLKEYEKIEKLIGEIYEKYGSIYALVNNAGANDNLHIENSSTKDLIKSYENNLFHYYTLAKECLPYIKKEKGSILNIVSKTALTGQGRTSAYASAKAAQIGFTREWACAFAKDEVRVNALSPAEVMTPLYEKWLQNFPDPKEQYEKISKTIPLGQRFTSIEEIANTAVFTLSPLA
;
A
#
# COMPACT_ATOMS: atom_id res chain seq x y z
N MET A 1 13.41 2.15 -19.31
CA MET A 1 13.13 0.68 -19.37
C MET A 1 11.63 0.54 -19.60
N ASP A 2 11.21 -0.20 -20.58
CA ASP A 2 9.78 -0.47 -20.77
C ASP A 2 9.34 -1.54 -19.76
N LEU A 3 8.47 -1.18 -18.83
CA LEU A 3 7.97 -2.07 -17.78
C LEU A 3 6.84 -3.00 -18.24
N ARG A 4 6.35 -2.84 -19.47
CA ARG A 4 5.28 -3.65 -20.05
C ARG A 4 3.98 -3.64 -19.24
N ILE A 5 3.66 -2.46 -18.67
CA ILE A 5 2.44 -2.27 -17.86
C ILE A 5 1.43 -1.32 -18.50
N LYS A 6 1.67 -0.93 -19.74
CA LYS A 6 0.73 -0.13 -20.51
C LYS A 6 -0.67 -0.77 -20.49
N ASP A 7 -1.68 0.05 -20.24
CA ASP A 7 -3.10 -0.32 -20.12
C ASP A 7 -3.43 -1.35 -19.02
N LYS A 8 -2.44 -1.78 -18.22
CA LYS A 8 -2.71 -2.71 -17.11
C LYS A 8 -3.35 -2.01 -15.93
N ILE A 9 -4.41 -2.63 -15.40
CA ILE A 9 -5.16 -2.12 -14.25
C ILE A 9 -4.45 -2.50 -12.96
N CYS A 10 -4.15 -1.51 -12.12
CA CYS A 10 -3.63 -1.72 -10.77
C CYS A 10 -4.60 -1.16 -9.72
N VAL A 11 -5.18 -2.02 -8.92
CA VAL A 11 -6.00 -1.63 -7.76
C VAL A 11 -5.09 -1.27 -6.59
N ILE A 12 -5.27 -0.08 -5.99
CA ILE A 12 -4.38 0.44 -4.95
C ILE A 12 -5.19 0.80 -3.71
N GLY A 13 -5.13 -0.06 -2.70
CA GLY A 13 -5.74 0.19 -1.39
C GLY A 13 -5.00 1.27 -0.61
N GLY A 14 -5.66 2.40 -0.30
CA GLY A 14 -5.02 3.54 0.35
C GLY A 14 -4.18 4.39 -0.60
N GLY A 15 -4.61 4.51 -1.87
CA GLY A 15 -3.86 5.17 -2.95
C GLY A 15 -3.96 6.70 -3.02
N ALA A 16 -4.71 7.37 -2.12
CA ALA A 16 -4.92 8.81 -2.21
C ALA A 16 -3.83 9.67 -1.54
N LYS A 17 -2.90 9.08 -0.79
CA LYS A 17 -1.83 9.82 -0.07
C LYS A 17 -0.58 8.95 0.10
N GLY A 18 0.55 9.62 0.38
CA GLY A 18 1.79 8.96 0.75
C GLY A 18 2.28 7.93 -0.27
N ILE A 19 2.73 6.77 0.21
CA ILE A 19 3.31 5.70 -0.62
C ILE A 19 2.32 5.23 -1.68
N GLY A 20 1.05 4.98 -1.32
CA GLY A 20 0.05 4.53 -2.28
C GLY A 20 -0.20 5.52 -3.42
N LEU A 21 -0.23 6.82 -3.13
CA LEU A 21 -0.35 7.86 -4.15
C LEU A 21 0.91 7.92 -5.03
N GLY A 22 2.09 7.79 -4.43
CA GLY A 22 3.34 7.68 -5.20
C GLY A 22 3.28 6.52 -6.20
N ILE A 23 2.85 5.34 -5.75
CA ILE A 23 2.70 4.17 -6.63
C ILE A 23 1.68 4.45 -7.74
N ALA A 24 0.52 5.05 -7.43
CA ALA A 24 -0.49 5.39 -8.42
C ALA A 24 0.07 6.34 -9.51
N ARG A 25 0.82 7.37 -9.10
CA ARG A 25 1.48 8.31 -10.02
C ARG A 25 2.49 7.63 -10.94
N PHE A 26 3.34 6.77 -10.38
CA PHE A 26 4.37 6.08 -11.16
C PHE A 26 3.76 5.02 -12.07
N TRP A 27 2.70 4.33 -11.64
CA TRP A 27 1.96 3.43 -12.50
C TRP A 27 1.34 4.14 -13.71
N ALA A 28 0.75 5.32 -13.48
CA ALA A 28 0.18 6.16 -14.52
C ALA A 28 1.25 6.71 -15.49
N ARG A 29 2.43 7.09 -14.99
CA ARG A 29 3.56 7.56 -15.84
C ARG A 29 4.11 6.51 -16.79
N GLU A 30 3.92 5.25 -16.46
CA GLU A 30 4.28 4.10 -17.29
C GLU A 30 3.08 3.59 -18.13
N ASP A 31 2.13 4.48 -18.43
CA ASP A 31 0.91 4.23 -19.21
C ASP A 31 -0.04 3.16 -18.58
N GLY A 32 0.15 2.78 -17.35
CA GLY A 32 -0.78 1.91 -16.63
C GLY A 32 -2.00 2.66 -16.11
N ILE A 33 -3.06 1.95 -15.79
CA ILE A 33 -4.32 2.52 -15.28
C ILE A 33 -4.41 2.27 -13.77
N PRO A 34 -4.13 3.28 -12.91
CA PRO A 34 -4.30 3.16 -11.47
C PRO A 34 -5.77 3.27 -11.09
N VAL A 35 -6.23 2.37 -10.22
CA VAL A 35 -7.54 2.39 -9.60
C VAL A 35 -7.36 2.58 -8.09
N ILE A 36 -7.62 3.79 -7.62
CA ILE A 36 -7.36 4.24 -6.26
C ILE A 36 -8.57 3.98 -5.37
N LEU A 37 -8.37 3.24 -4.28
CA LEU A 37 -9.36 3.06 -3.22
C LEU A 37 -8.96 3.90 -2.00
N SER A 38 -9.86 4.75 -1.50
CA SER A 38 -9.58 5.67 -0.40
C SER A 38 -10.81 5.99 0.43
N ARG A 39 -10.62 6.28 1.71
CA ARG A 39 -11.69 6.80 2.58
C ARG A 39 -12.03 8.27 2.31
N SER A 40 -11.02 9.05 1.89
CA SER A 40 -11.23 10.46 1.54
C SER A 40 -11.80 10.58 0.14
N THR A 41 -12.52 11.66 -0.11
CA THR A 41 -12.87 12.09 -1.46
C THR A 41 -11.62 12.50 -2.23
N MET A 42 -11.69 12.43 -3.53
CA MET A 42 -10.69 13.00 -4.42
C MET A 42 -10.90 14.53 -4.46
N ASP A 43 -9.85 15.28 -4.19
CA ASP A 43 -9.89 16.72 -4.38
C ASP A 43 -9.64 17.09 -5.86
N LYS A 44 -9.99 18.33 -6.23
CA LYS A 44 -9.88 18.81 -7.62
C LYS A 44 -8.44 18.86 -8.13
N ASP A 45 -7.49 19.15 -7.26
CA ASP A 45 -6.08 19.26 -7.66
C ASP A 45 -5.53 17.88 -8.03
N LEU A 46 -5.83 16.86 -7.21
CA LEU A 46 -5.48 15.48 -7.49
C LEU A 46 -6.19 14.95 -8.74
N GLU A 47 -7.46 15.29 -8.94
CA GLU A 47 -8.21 14.91 -10.13
C GLU A 47 -7.58 15.51 -11.40
N ASN A 48 -7.24 16.79 -11.37
CA ASN A 48 -6.59 17.48 -12.49
C ASN A 48 -5.20 16.92 -12.75
N GLU A 49 -4.44 16.59 -11.69
CA GLU A 49 -3.14 15.93 -11.83
C GLU A 49 -3.27 14.62 -12.61
N PHE A 50 -4.18 13.73 -12.23
CA PHE A 50 -4.34 12.44 -12.91
C PHE A 50 -4.88 12.58 -14.33
N LYS A 51 -5.78 13.55 -14.60
CA LYS A 51 -6.24 13.86 -15.95
C LYS A 51 -5.10 14.32 -16.89
N ASN A 52 -4.08 14.96 -16.34
CA ASN A 52 -2.89 15.38 -17.09
C ASN A 52 -1.85 14.25 -17.20
N LEU A 53 -1.86 13.30 -16.28
CA LEU A 53 -0.84 12.26 -16.18
C LEU A 53 -1.16 11.02 -17.04
N CYS A 54 -2.43 10.67 -17.14
CA CYS A 54 -2.88 9.49 -17.88
C CYS A 54 -4.30 9.68 -18.45
N GLU A 55 -4.59 8.95 -19.54
CA GLU A 55 -5.91 9.02 -20.18
C GLU A 55 -7.03 8.42 -19.31
N ASN A 56 -6.69 7.38 -18.56
CA ASN A 56 -7.63 6.63 -17.74
C ASN A 56 -7.11 6.41 -16.33
N PHE A 57 -7.97 6.64 -15.36
CA PHE A 57 -7.74 6.25 -13.95
C PHE A 57 -9.08 6.00 -13.26
N GLY A 58 -9.04 5.33 -12.12
CA GLY A 58 -10.19 5.13 -11.24
C GLY A 58 -9.97 5.72 -9.87
N PHE A 59 -11.03 6.29 -9.29
CA PHE A 59 -11.04 6.69 -7.89
C PHE A 59 -12.38 6.29 -7.27
N TYR A 60 -12.31 5.50 -6.18
CA TYR A 60 -13.47 5.03 -5.46
C TYR A 60 -13.35 5.34 -3.98
N GLN A 61 -14.35 6.06 -3.46
CA GLN A 61 -14.41 6.33 -2.03
C GLN A 61 -14.99 5.13 -1.29
N ILE A 62 -14.16 4.51 -0.46
CA ILE A 62 -14.54 3.34 0.35
C ILE A 62 -13.71 3.29 1.64
N ASP A 63 -14.34 2.93 2.76
CA ASP A 63 -13.60 2.44 3.94
C ASP A 63 -13.33 0.95 3.74
N LEU A 64 -12.06 0.57 3.70
CA LEU A 64 -11.64 -0.82 3.48
C LEU A 64 -11.99 -1.78 4.64
N LYS A 65 -12.62 -1.27 5.70
CA LYS A 65 -13.26 -2.09 6.75
C LYS A 65 -14.68 -2.52 6.40
N GLU A 66 -15.26 -1.96 5.36
CA GLU A 66 -16.58 -2.36 4.85
C GLU A 66 -16.43 -3.57 3.90
N TYR A 67 -16.00 -4.71 4.47
CA TYR A 67 -15.57 -5.90 3.71
C TYR A 67 -16.60 -6.38 2.69
N GLU A 68 -17.90 -6.35 3.03
CA GLU A 68 -18.99 -6.74 2.13
C GLU A 68 -19.12 -5.83 0.89
N LYS A 69 -18.75 -4.54 1.04
CA LYS A 69 -18.77 -3.60 -0.08
C LYS A 69 -17.59 -3.79 -1.03
N ILE A 70 -16.49 -4.37 -0.54
CA ILE A 70 -15.27 -4.59 -1.35
C ILE A 70 -15.56 -5.58 -2.49
N GLU A 71 -16.25 -6.68 -2.21
CA GLU A 71 -16.59 -7.68 -3.23
C GLU A 71 -17.35 -7.02 -4.40
N LYS A 72 -18.44 -6.30 -4.08
CA LYS A 72 -19.23 -5.60 -5.09
C LYS A 72 -18.39 -4.58 -5.86
N LEU A 73 -17.60 -3.79 -5.16
CA LEU A 73 -16.75 -2.75 -5.76
C LEU A 73 -15.71 -3.34 -6.72
N ILE A 74 -15.05 -4.44 -6.34
CA ILE A 74 -14.05 -5.09 -7.21
C ILE A 74 -14.73 -5.67 -8.46
N GLY A 75 -15.97 -6.21 -8.34
CA GLY A 75 -16.78 -6.61 -9.48
C GLY A 75 -17.09 -5.45 -10.43
N GLU A 76 -17.53 -4.30 -9.91
CA GLU A 76 -17.78 -3.08 -10.69
C GLU A 76 -16.52 -2.55 -11.39
N ILE A 77 -15.35 -2.61 -10.73
CA ILE A 77 -14.07 -2.25 -11.32
C ILE A 77 -13.74 -3.19 -12.48
N TYR A 78 -13.91 -4.49 -12.29
CA TYR A 78 -13.67 -5.45 -13.36
C TYR A 78 -14.64 -5.25 -14.56
N GLU A 79 -15.90 -5.03 -14.30
CA GLU A 79 -16.89 -4.75 -15.37
C GLU A 79 -16.52 -3.48 -16.16
N LYS A 80 -16.05 -2.44 -15.47
CA LYS A 80 -15.68 -1.16 -16.10
C LYS A 80 -14.41 -1.24 -16.93
N TYR A 81 -13.38 -1.92 -16.43
CA TYR A 81 -12.04 -1.90 -17.03
C TYR A 81 -11.70 -3.20 -17.80
N GLY A 82 -12.46 -4.26 -17.63
CA GLY A 82 -12.29 -5.54 -18.33
C GLY A 82 -11.19 -6.44 -17.75
N SER A 83 -10.28 -5.91 -16.94
CA SER A 83 -9.20 -6.69 -16.32
C SER A 83 -8.79 -6.11 -14.97
N ILE A 84 -8.08 -6.89 -14.15
CA ILE A 84 -7.30 -6.43 -12.99
C ILE A 84 -5.98 -7.20 -13.04
N TYR A 85 -4.89 -6.50 -13.34
CA TYR A 85 -3.56 -7.09 -13.42
C TYR A 85 -2.82 -7.08 -12.09
N ALA A 86 -2.95 -6.01 -11.31
CA ALA A 86 -2.18 -5.85 -10.08
C ALA A 86 -3.04 -5.36 -8.91
N LEU A 87 -2.61 -5.77 -7.71
CA LEU A 87 -3.13 -5.25 -6.44
C LEU A 87 -1.97 -4.72 -5.59
N VAL A 88 -2.12 -3.50 -5.08
CA VAL A 88 -1.26 -2.94 -4.03
C VAL A 88 -2.07 -2.84 -2.73
N ASN A 89 -1.71 -3.64 -1.77
CA ASN A 89 -2.15 -3.53 -0.40
C ASN A 89 -1.24 -2.55 0.34
N ASN A 90 -1.70 -1.30 0.58
CA ASN A 90 -0.89 -0.26 1.19
C ASN A 90 -1.58 0.43 2.38
N ALA A 91 -2.90 0.48 2.43
CA ALA A 91 -3.61 1.15 3.51
C ALA A 91 -3.16 0.67 4.90
N GLY A 92 -3.00 1.61 5.82
CA GLY A 92 -2.61 1.34 7.19
C GLY A 92 -1.91 2.53 7.84
N ALA A 93 -1.80 2.48 9.16
CA ALA A 93 -1.10 3.48 9.96
C ALA A 93 -0.61 2.86 11.27
N ASN A 94 0.56 3.30 11.73
CA ASN A 94 1.03 2.94 13.06
C ASN A 94 0.17 3.69 14.10
N ASP A 95 -0.48 2.94 14.94
CA ASP A 95 -1.34 3.43 16.04
C ASP A 95 -0.57 3.68 17.34
N ASN A 96 0.71 3.32 17.38
CA ASN A 96 1.59 3.46 18.54
C ASN A 96 1.03 2.78 19.83
N LEU A 97 0.29 1.68 19.66
CA LEU A 97 -0.29 0.93 20.77
C LEU A 97 0.78 0.11 21.50
N HIS A 98 1.07 0.52 22.73
CA HIS A 98 1.98 -0.16 23.63
C HIS A 98 1.23 -1.26 24.40
N ILE A 99 1.86 -2.42 24.55
CA ILE A 99 1.22 -3.56 25.21
C ILE A 99 0.77 -3.26 26.67
N GLU A 100 1.49 -2.42 27.37
CA GLU A 100 1.15 -2.05 28.77
C GLU A 100 -0.11 -1.19 28.87
N ASN A 101 -0.45 -0.44 27.81
CA ASN A 101 -1.52 0.55 27.81
C ASN A 101 -2.62 0.26 26.77
N SER A 102 -2.64 -0.95 26.21
CA SER A 102 -3.62 -1.35 25.21
C SER A 102 -4.39 -2.59 25.63
N SER A 103 -5.63 -2.67 25.21
CA SER A 103 -6.51 -3.82 25.42
C SER A 103 -6.54 -4.74 24.19
N THR A 104 -7.10 -5.94 24.35
CA THR A 104 -7.40 -6.82 23.21
C THR A 104 -8.32 -6.15 22.18
N LYS A 105 -9.24 -5.27 22.61
CA LYS A 105 -10.09 -4.50 21.69
C LYS A 105 -9.28 -3.55 20.83
N ASP A 106 -8.26 -2.90 21.40
CA ASP A 106 -7.35 -2.04 20.65
C ASP A 106 -6.51 -2.83 19.65
N LEU A 107 -6.06 -4.04 20.03
CA LEU A 107 -5.39 -4.95 19.11
C LEU A 107 -6.28 -5.32 17.91
N ILE A 108 -7.54 -5.70 18.15
CA ILE A 108 -8.50 -6.02 17.09
C ILE A 108 -8.69 -4.83 16.17
N LYS A 109 -8.92 -3.64 16.72
CA LYS A 109 -9.06 -2.39 15.95
C LYS A 109 -7.83 -2.07 15.11
N SER A 110 -6.62 -2.32 15.63
CA SER A 110 -5.38 -2.18 14.88
C SER A 110 -5.33 -3.15 13.71
N TYR A 111 -5.77 -4.40 13.89
CA TYR A 111 -5.83 -5.40 12.83
C TYR A 111 -6.87 -5.05 11.75
N GLU A 112 -8.03 -4.52 12.13
CA GLU A 112 -9.00 -3.98 11.19
C GLU A 112 -8.42 -2.85 10.33
N ASN A 113 -7.61 -1.98 10.94
CA ASN A 113 -6.99 -0.85 10.25
C ASN A 113 -5.78 -1.24 9.39
N ASN A 114 -5.09 -2.34 9.69
CA ASN A 114 -3.79 -2.65 9.12
C ASN A 114 -3.69 -4.03 8.45
N LEU A 115 -4.62 -4.97 8.69
CA LEU A 115 -4.46 -6.36 8.26
C LEU A 115 -5.64 -6.93 7.48
N PHE A 116 -6.86 -6.89 8.03
CA PHE A 116 -7.98 -7.67 7.49
C PHE A 116 -8.35 -7.30 6.06
N HIS A 117 -8.31 -6.01 5.73
CA HIS A 117 -8.58 -5.55 4.37
C HIS A 117 -7.53 -6.00 3.34
N TYR A 118 -6.28 -6.34 3.74
CA TYR A 118 -5.29 -6.94 2.85
C TYR A 118 -5.77 -8.31 2.35
N TYR A 119 -6.31 -9.10 3.28
CA TYR A 119 -6.89 -10.39 2.94
C TYR A 119 -8.11 -10.24 2.03
N THR A 120 -9.05 -9.36 2.39
CA THR A 120 -10.29 -9.16 1.63
C THR A 120 -9.99 -8.67 0.21
N LEU A 121 -9.17 -7.62 0.06
CA LEU A 121 -8.80 -7.12 -1.27
C LEU A 121 -8.09 -8.19 -2.11
N ALA A 122 -7.17 -8.95 -1.51
CA ALA A 122 -6.49 -10.03 -2.22
C ALA A 122 -7.49 -11.10 -2.67
N LYS A 123 -8.39 -11.54 -1.79
CA LYS A 123 -9.41 -12.54 -2.09
C LYS A 123 -10.28 -12.11 -3.27
N GLU A 124 -10.79 -10.87 -3.24
CA GLU A 124 -11.73 -10.38 -4.25
C GLU A 124 -11.04 -10.05 -5.59
N CYS A 125 -9.79 -9.56 -5.58
CA CYS A 125 -9.02 -9.31 -6.80
C CYS A 125 -8.45 -10.59 -7.44
N LEU A 126 -8.19 -11.63 -6.65
CA LEU A 126 -7.47 -12.83 -7.08
C LEU A 126 -8.04 -13.52 -8.33
N PRO A 127 -9.38 -13.72 -8.49
CA PRO A 127 -9.92 -14.36 -9.68
C PRO A 127 -9.56 -13.65 -10.99
N TYR A 128 -9.43 -12.33 -10.93
CA TYR A 128 -9.09 -11.48 -12.07
C TYR A 128 -7.58 -11.44 -12.30
N ILE A 129 -6.80 -11.30 -11.23
CA ILE A 129 -5.32 -11.31 -11.28
C ILE A 129 -4.80 -12.62 -11.86
N LYS A 130 -5.43 -13.76 -11.54
CA LYS A 130 -5.09 -15.07 -12.13
C LYS A 130 -5.25 -15.11 -13.65
N LYS A 131 -6.30 -14.49 -14.19
CA LYS A 131 -6.52 -14.41 -15.65
C LYS A 131 -5.40 -13.66 -16.36
N GLU A 132 -4.84 -12.65 -15.69
CA GLU A 132 -3.79 -11.79 -16.21
C GLU A 132 -2.36 -12.30 -15.91
N LYS A 133 -2.22 -13.40 -15.14
CA LYS A 133 -0.92 -13.85 -14.58
C LYS A 133 -0.20 -12.68 -13.90
N GLY A 134 -0.95 -11.97 -13.08
CA GLY A 134 -0.60 -10.67 -12.55
C GLY A 134 0.22 -10.70 -11.27
N SER A 135 0.09 -9.64 -10.45
CA SER A 135 0.94 -9.49 -9.28
C SER A 135 0.21 -8.84 -8.10
N ILE A 136 0.56 -9.27 -6.89
CA ILE A 136 0.12 -8.66 -5.62
C ILE A 136 1.35 -8.11 -4.89
N LEU A 137 1.26 -6.87 -4.42
CA LEU A 137 2.29 -6.23 -3.60
C LEU A 137 1.71 -5.81 -2.25
N ASN A 138 2.32 -6.28 -1.18
CA ASN A 138 2.00 -5.89 0.18
C ASN A 138 3.02 -4.86 0.69
N ILE A 139 2.56 -3.65 1.05
CA ILE A 139 3.42 -2.65 1.71
C ILE A 139 3.42 -2.94 3.20
N VAL A 140 4.48 -3.58 3.64
CA VAL A 140 4.69 -3.96 5.04
C VAL A 140 5.44 -2.85 5.82
N SER A 141 6.32 -3.17 6.73
CA SER A 141 7.13 -2.22 7.48
C SER A 141 8.36 -2.91 8.04
N LYS A 142 9.46 -2.17 8.24
CA LYS A 142 10.62 -2.69 8.97
C LYS A 142 10.25 -3.24 10.35
N THR A 143 9.21 -2.69 10.99
CA THR A 143 8.71 -3.16 12.30
C THR A 143 8.20 -4.59 12.30
N ALA A 144 7.91 -5.15 11.12
CA ALA A 144 7.59 -6.56 10.97
C ALA A 144 8.79 -7.49 11.15
N LEU A 145 10.01 -6.96 10.99
CA LEU A 145 11.26 -7.71 11.02
C LEU A 145 12.12 -7.35 12.24
N THR A 146 12.02 -6.10 12.71
CA THR A 146 12.82 -5.58 13.82
C THR A 146 11.91 -5.07 14.93
N GLY A 147 12.26 -5.31 16.18
CA GLY A 147 11.59 -4.68 17.30
C GLY A 147 11.86 -3.18 17.32
N GLN A 148 10.82 -2.37 17.49
CA GLN A 148 10.93 -0.92 17.63
C GLN A 148 10.49 -0.44 19.03
N GLY A 149 9.70 -1.24 19.74
CA GLY A 149 9.00 -0.89 20.96
C GLY A 149 7.76 -0.02 20.71
N ARG A 150 6.85 0.01 21.68
CA ARG A 150 5.64 0.86 21.70
C ARG A 150 4.72 0.78 20.49
N THR A 151 4.70 -0.35 19.76
CA THR A 151 3.90 -0.52 18.55
C THR A 151 3.53 -1.98 18.31
N SER A 152 3.18 -2.71 19.39
CA SER A 152 2.96 -4.17 19.36
C SER A 152 1.89 -4.61 18.36
N ALA A 153 0.75 -3.92 18.34
CA ALA A 153 -0.37 -4.27 17.48
C ALA A 153 -0.03 -4.03 15.99
N TYR A 154 0.54 -2.88 15.66
CA TYR A 154 0.95 -2.58 14.30
C TYR A 154 2.07 -3.51 13.80
N ALA A 155 3.10 -3.74 14.62
CA ALA A 155 4.22 -4.62 14.25
C ALA A 155 3.74 -6.05 13.97
N SER A 156 2.84 -6.59 14.80
CA SER A 156 2.28 -7.93 14.61
C SER A 156 1.38 -8.00 13.36
N ALA A 157 0.56 -6.97 13.08
CA ALA A 157 -0.22 -6.89 11.85
C ALA A 157 0.68 -6.87 10.60
N LYS A 158 1.77 -6.08 10.62
CA LYS A 158 2.75 -6.02 9.52
C LYS A 158 3.54 -7.34 9.37
N ALA A 159 3.83 -8.04 10.45
CA ALA A 159 4.43 -9.38 10.39
C ALA A 159 3.47 -10.42 9.79
N ALA A 160 2.18 -10.36 10.12
CA ALA A 160 1.16 -11.22 9.51
C ALA A 160 1.07 -11.01 7.99
N GLN A 161 1.25 -9.78 7.48
CA GLN A 161 1.29 -9.49 6.04
C GLN A 161 2.47 -10.18 5.33
N ILE A 162 3.62 -10.35 6.01
CA ILE A 162 4.74 -11.15 5.49
C ILE A 162 4.35 -12.63 5.40
N GLY A 163 3.59 -13.12 6.38
CA GLY A 163 3.00 -14.46 6.36
C GLY A 163 2.09 -14.65 5.14
N PHE A 164 1.16 -13.73 4.91
CA PHE A 164 0.32 -13.73 3.71
C PHE A 164 1.14 -13.73 2.41
N THR A 165 2.17 -12.87 2.34
CA THR A 165 3.00 -12.77 1.14
C THR A 165 3.61 -14.11 0.76
N ARG A 166 4.22 -14.81 1.72
CA ARG A 166 4.87 -16.12 1.49
C ARG A 166 3.86 -17.20 1.15
N GLU A 167 2.76 -17.28 1.90
CA GLU A 167 1.73 -18.28 1.69
C GLU A 167 1.05 -18.10 0.32
N TRP A 168 0.67 -16.87 -0.03
CA TRP A 168 0.03 -16.59 -1.29
C TRP A 168 0.97 -16.77 -2.49
N ALA A 169 2.26 -16.45 -2.35
CA ALA A 169 3.25 -16.72 -3.39
C ALA A 169 3.33 -18.23 -3.72
N CYS A 170 3.32 -19.09 -2.70
CA CYS A 170 3.29 -20.53 -2.90
C CYS A 170 1.93 -21.01 -3.46
N ALA A 171 0.83 -20.54 -2.89
CA ALA A 171 -0.52 -20.99 -3.25
C ALA A 171 -0.88 -20.64 -4.71
N PHE A 172 -0.42 -19.48 -5.20
CA PHE A 172 -0.79 -18.97 -6.52
C PHE A 172 0.30 -19.18 -7.58
N ALA A 173 1.42 -19.80 -7.25
CA ALA A 173 2.52 -20.07 -8.18
C ALA A 173 2.07 -20.85 -9.43
N LYS A 174 1.17 -21.83 -9.27
CA LYS A 174 0.60 -22.60 -10.38
C LYS A 174 -0.23 -21.77 -11.36
N ASP A 175 -0.75 -20.64 -10.89
CA ASP A 175 -1.54 -19.68 -11.68
C ASP A 175 -0.65 -18.55 -12.24
N GLU A 176 0.67 -18.66 -12.07
CA GLU A 176 1.69 -17.69 -12.48
C GLU A 176 1.46 -16.30 -11.86
N VAL A 177 0.81 -16.23 -10.70
CA VAL A 177 0.61 -14.97 -9.95
C VAL A 177 1.78 -14.77 -9.00
N ARG A 178 2.43 -13.61 -9.09
CA ARG A 178 3.55 -13.24 -8.22
C ARG A 178 3.03 -12.46 -7.01
N VAL A 179 3.57 -12.77 -5.83
CA VAL A 179 3.21 -12.07 -4.61
C VAL A 179 4.48 -11.64 -3.89
N ASN A 180 4.63 -10.34 -3.67
CA ASN A 180 5.81 -9.76 -3.05
C ASN A 180 5.43 -8.80 -1.92
N ALA A 181 6.42 -8.43 -1.11
CA ALA A 181 6.28 -7.40 -0.10
C ALA A 181 7.42 -6.38 -0.20
N LEU A 182 7.11 -5.10 -0.01
CA LEU A 182 8.10 -4.07 0.28
C LEU A 182 8.04 -3.72 1.77
N SER A 183 9.22 -3.64 2.38
CA SER A 183 9.37 -3.32 3.79
C SER A 183 10.04 -1.95 3.97
N PRO A 184 9.29 -0.84 3.82
CA PRO A 184 9.84 0.48 4.02
C PRO A 184 10.34 0.67 5.46
N ALA A 185 11.41 1.46 5.59
CA ALA A 185 11.86 1.98 6.88
C ALA A 185 11.25 3.38 7.11
N GLU A 186 12.06 4.40 7.32
CA GLU A 186 11.60 5.77 7.47
C GLU A 186 11.35 6.39 6.09
N VAL A 187 10.07 6.59 5.75
CA VAL A 187 9.65 7.28 4.53
C VAL A 187 8.95 8.58 4.88
N MET A 188 9.42 9.68 4.32
CA MET A 188 8.80 10.98 4.55
C MET A 188 7.47 11.06 3.81
N THR A 189 6.40 10.76 4.53
CA THR A 189 5.02 10.81 4.07
C THR A 189 4.26 11.89 4.82
N PRO A 190 3.12 12.40 4.32
CA PRO A 190 2.28 13.34 5.06
C PRO A 190 1.86 12.84 6.46
N LEU A 191 1.72 11.51 6.63
CA LEU A 191 1.46 10.90 7.93
C LEU A 191 2.66 11.03 8.86
N TYR A 192 3.87 10.84 8.35
CA TYR A 192 5.10 10.96 9.12
C TYR A 192 5.39 12.43 9.48
N GLU A 193 5.19 13.35 8.55
CA GLU A 193 5.28 14.80 8.79
C GLU A 193 4.33 15.23 9.91
N LYS A 194 3.06 14.80 9.85
CA LYS A 194 2.08 15.07 10.91
C LYS A 194 2.49 14.47 12.25
N TRP A 195 3.10 13.28 12.26
CA TRP A 195 3.59 12.65 13.48
C TRP A 195 4.74 13.43 14.10
N LEU A 196 5.67 13.96 13.29
CA LEU A 196 6.77 14.81 13.77
C LEU A 196 6.25 16.08 14.49
N GLN A 197 5.12 16.64 14.08
CA GLN A 197 4.53 17.81 14.73
C GLN A 197 4.06 17.55 16.18
N ASN A 198 4.02 16.31 16.64
CA ASN A 198 3.68 15.99 18.03
C ASN A 198 4.88 16.16 19.00
N PHE A 199 6.09 16.44 18.49
CA PHE A 199 7.28 16.65 19.31
C PHE A 199 7.47 18.15 19.59
N PRO A 200 8.07 18.49 20.75
CA PRO A 200 8.36 19.90 21.10
C PRO A 200 9.22 20.64 20.05
N ASP A 201 10.18 19.95 19.47
CA ASP A 201 10.99 20.41 18.33
C ASP A 201 10.94 19.35 17.20
N PRO A 202 10.04 19.53 16.21
CA PRO A 202 9.94 18.63 15.07
C PRO A 202 11.22 18.52 14.24
N LYS A 203 12.01 19.61 14.15
CA LYS A 203 13.25 19.66 13.38
C LYS A 203 14.36 18.85 14.07
N GLU A 204 14.53 19.06 15.37
CA GLU A 204 15.48 18.25 16.15
C GLU A 204 15.14 16.76 16.07
N GLN A 205 13.86 16.41 16.20
CA GLN A 205 13.41 15.04 16.11
C GLN A 205 13.67 14.44 14.72
N TYR A 206 13.43 15.20 13.64
CA TYR A 206 13.78 14.80 12.29
C TYR A 206 15.28 14.52 12.15
N GLU A 207 16.14 15.44 12.60
CA GLU A 207 17.60 15.30 12.53
C GLU A 207 18.08 14.10 13.34
N LYS A 208 17.52 13.90 14.54
CA LYS A 208 17.83 12.74 15.39
C LYS A 208 17.53 11.42 14.69
N ILE A 209 16.37 11.30 14.05
CA ILE A 209 15.99 10.10 13.31
C ILE A 209 16.88 9.94 12.08
N SER A 210 17.07 10.99 11.29
CA SER A 210 17.90 10.97 10.08
C SER A 210 19.31 10.42 10.36
N LYS A 211 19.94 10.84 11.45
CA LYS A 211 21.26 10.36 11.87
C LYS A 211 21.31 8.86 12.15
N THR A 212 20.18 8.22 12.44
CA THR A 212 20.10 6.76 12.65
C THR A 212 19.97 5.96 11.35
N ILE A 213 19.69 6.63 10.22
CA ILE A 213 19.53 5.97 8.92
C ILE A 213 20.93 5.82 8.29
N PRO A 214 21.41 4.58 8.04
CA PRO A 214 22.78 4.37 7.60
C PRO A 214 23.08 4.99 6.24
N LEU A 215 22.15 4.86 5.27
CA LEU A 215 22.37 5.36 3.92
C LEU A 215 22.01 6.84 3.80
N GLY A 216 23.03 7.67 3.68
CA GLY A 216 22.90 9.10 3.43
C GLY A 216 22.28 9.89 4.59
N GLN A 217 22.04 9.29 5.74
CA GLN A 217 21.40 9.92 6.91
C GLN A 217 20.15 10.72 6.55
N ARG A 218 19.32 10.17 5.69
CA ARG A 218 18.10 10.79 5.21
C ARG A 218 16.94 9.79 5.15
N PHE A 219 15.74 10.30 5.20
CA PHE A 219 14.55 9.51 4.94
C PHE A 219 14.52 9.02 3.49
N THR A 220 13.92 7.85 3.28
CA THR A 220 13.58 7.37 1.95
C THR A 220 12.47 8.24 1.37
N SER A 221 12.55 8.58 0.08
CA SER A 221 11.50 9.32 -0.59
C SER A 221 10.33 8.41 -1.01
N ILE A 222 9.17 9.02 -1.25
CA ILE A 222 8.01 8.30 -1.78
C ILE A 222 8.33 7.74 -3.17
N GLU A 223 9.09 8.49 -3.99
CA GLU A 223 9.51 8.09 -5.33
C GLU A 223 10.38 6.82 -5.29
N GLU A 224 11.33 6.71 -4.38
CA GLU A 224 12.19 5.53 -4.25
C GLU A 224 11.36 4.26 -3.97
N ILE A 225 10.34 4.37 -3.10
CA ILE A 225 9.42 3.27 -2.81
C ILE A 225 8.53 2.99 -4.03
N ALA A 226 7.99 4.02 -4.67
CA ALA A 226 7.09 3.89 -5.81
C ALA A 226 7.77 3.23 -7.02
N ASN A 227 9.00 3.65 -7.34
CA ASN A 227 9.81 3.03 -8.41
C ASN A 227 10.00 1.52 -8.16
N THR A 228 10.40 1.16 -6.95
CA THR A 228 10.61 -0.24 -6.57
C THR A 228 9.30 -1.03 -6.63
N ALA A 229 8.18 -0.43 -6.18
CA ALA A 229 6.87 -1.05 -6.21
C ALA A 229 6.41 -1.32 -7.64
N VAL A 230 6.50 -0.33 -8.52
CA VAL A 230 6.04 -0.46 -9.92
C VAL A 230 6.90 -1.48 -10.67
N PHE A 231 8.23 -1.47 -10.48
CA PHE A 231 9.10 -2.52 -11.02
C PHE A 231 8.69 -3.91 -10.51
N THR A 232 8.50 -4.08 -9.20
CA THR A 232 8.14 -5.36 -8.57
C THR A 232 6.79 -5.90 -9.07
N LEU A 233 5.85 -5.00 -9.40
CA LEU A 233 4.56 -5.37 -9.97
C LEU A 233 4.62 -5.67 -11.46
N SER A 234 5.63 -5.17 -12.17
CA SER A 234 5.77 -5.34 -13.61
C SER A 234 6.11 -6.79 -14.01
N PRO A 235 5.83 -7.22 -15.25
CA PRO A 235 6.21 -8.56 -15.74
C PRO A 235 7.73 -8.81 -15.78
N LEU A 236 8.55 -7.81 -15.46
CA LEU A 236 10.01 -7.91 -15.51
C LEU A 236 10.63 -8.36 -14.17
N ALA A 237 9.87 -8.39 -13.09
CA ALA A 237 10.34 -8.79 -11.76
C ALA A 237 10.13 -10.27 -11.48
#